data_8843e7c58979a9b9f20d7b82887605b4
#
_entry.id   8843e7c58979a9b9f20d7b82887605b4
#
_cell.length_a   1.000
_cell.length_b   1.000
_cell.length_c   1.000
_cell.angle_alpha   90.00
_cell.angle_beta   90.00
_cell.angle_gamma   90.00
#
_symmetry.space_group_name_H-M   'P 1'
#
loop_
_entity.id
_entity.type
_entity.pdbx_description
1 polymer ?
#
loop_
_entity_poly.entity_id
_entity_poly.type
_entity_poly.pdbx_seq_one_letter_code
_entity_poly.pdbx_strand_id
1 'polypeptide(L)'
;MPKTSKDTASQVVDLGVMEERSEDLGGYLAGFASFREDADATPVFKGLPDDRCQSRHWGYVIRGKLTFRYADHDEVYETGDAYYAPPGHIPVVTAGTEIVEFSPAEEYAKTMEVVGANLAAAAVA
;
A
#
# COMPACT_ATOMS: atom_id res chain seq x y z
N MET A 1 -11.19 11.38 -21.00
CA MET A 1 -9.82 11.00 -20.66
C MET A 1 -9.81 10.29 -19.30
N PRO A 2 -9.25 9.04 -19.22
CA PRO A 2 -9.18 8.36 -17.94
C PRO A 2 -8.31 9.14 -16.94
N LYS A 3 -8.89 9.42 -15.80
CA LYS A 3 -8.18 10.04 -14.67
C LYS A 3 -8.92 9.72 -13.38
N THR A 4 -8.24 9.83 -12.26
CA THR A 4 -8.87 9.70 -10.96
C THR A 4 -8.28 10.69 -9.98
N SER A 5 -8.95 10.88 -8.87
CA SER A 5 -8.49 11.67 -7.73
C SER A 5 -8.94 10.99 -6.45
N LYS A 6 -8.42 11.45 -5.34
CA LYS A 6 -8.82 10.93 -4.03
C LYS A 6 -10.33 11.03 -3.83
N ASP A 7 -10.94 12.12 -4.29
CA ASP A 7 -12.38 12.36 -4.11
C ASP A 7 -13.28 11.61 -5.08
N THR A 8 -12.75 11.21 -6.24
CA THR A 8 -13.56 10.62 -7.32
C THR A 8 -13.27 9.15 -7.58
N ALA A 9 -12.26 8.57 -6.91
CA ALA A 9 -11.91 7.17 -7.08
C ALA A 9 -13.10 6.26 -6.75
N SER A 10 -13.33 5.25 -7.59
CA SER A 10 -14.53 4.42 -7.51
C SER A 10 -14.52 3.40 -6.38
N GLN A 11 -13.35 3.02 -5.89
CA GLN A 11 -13.21 2.03 -4.84
C GLN A 11 -12.68 2.68 -3.56
N VAL A 12 -13.33 2.37 -2.43
CA VAL A 12 -12.90 2.84 -1.12
C VAL A 12 -12.77 1.63 -0.21
N VAL A 13 -11.57 1.41 0.32
CA VAL A 13 -11.31 0.36 1.28
C VAL A 13 -10.83 1.02 2.57
N ASP A 14 -11.59 0.85 3.66
CA ASP A 14 -11.24 1.39 4.96
C ASP A 14 -10.86 0.22 5.88
N LEU A 15 -9.59 0.18 6.27
CA LEU A 15 -9.05 -0.86 7.14
C LEU A 15 -8.88 -0.37 8.60
N GLY A 16 -9.47 0.78 8.94
CA GLY A 16 -9.35 1.38 10.27
C GLY A 16 -8.07 2.20 10.40
N VAL A 17 -6.93 1.56 10.39
CA VAL A 17 -5.62 2.21 10.46
C VAL A 17 -5.31 3.00 9.19
N MET A 18 -5.86 2.59 8.06
CA MET A 18 -5.69 3.28 6.79
C MET A 18 -6.95 3.24 5.95
N GLU A 19 -7.07 4.21 5.05
CA GLU A 19 -8.07 4.23 4.00
C GLU A 19 -7.37 4.30 2.65
N GLU A 20 -7.80 3.46 1.71
CA GLU A 20 -7.31 3.52 0.34
C GLU A 20 -8.46 3.80 -0.62
N ARG A 21 -8.29 4.80 -1.47
CA ARG A 21 -9.21 5.15 -2.53
C ARG A 21 -8.52 4.90 -3.85
N SER A 22 -9.08 4.05 -4.69
CA SER A 22 -8.39 3.58 -5.87
C SER A 22 -9.26 3.46 -7.10
N GLU A 23 -8.58 3.46 -8.25
CA GLU A 23 -9.18 3.35 -9.56
C GLU A 23 -8.22 2.59 -10.48
N ASP A 24 -8.74 1.69 -11.31
CA ASP A 24 -7.92 1.05 -12.35
C ASP A 24 -7.79 2.01 -13.52
N LEU A 25 -6.57 2.36 -13.87
CA LEU A 25 -6.25 3.23 -15.00
C LEU A 25 -5.41 2.44 -16.01
N GLY A 26 -6.08 1.77 -16.91
CA GLY A 26 -5.38 1.06 -17.99
C GLY A 26 -4.56 -0.14 -17.53
N GLY A 27 -5.03 -0.84 -16.49
CA GLY A 27 -4.35 -2.01 -15.95
C GLY A 27 -3.41 -1.72 -14.79
N TYR A 28 -3.24 -0.45 -14.43
CA TYR A 28 -2.53 -0.04 -13.22
C TYR A 28 -3.52 0.54 -12.23
N LEU A 29 -3.45 0.07 -11.00
CA LEU A 29 -4.28 0.62 -9.94
C LEU A 29 -3.64 1.88 -9.39
N ALA A 30 -4.35 3.01 -9.49
CA ALA A 30 -3.95 4.27 -8.86
C ALA A 30 -4.61 4.32 -7.49
N GLY A 31 -3.82 4.28 -6.42
CA GLY A 31 -4.32 4.25 -5.05
C GLY A 31 -3.84 5.44 -4.24
N PHE A 32 -4.79 6.11 -3.60
CA PHE A 32 -4.54 7.18 -2.65
C PHE A 32 -4.70 6.59 -1.25
N ALA A 33 -3.60 6.39 -0.54
CA ALA A 33 -3.61 5.79 0.79
C ALA A 33 -3.35 6.85 1.85
N SER A 34 -4.19 6.88 2.86
CA SER A 34 -4.08 7.77 4.02
C SER A 34 -4.00 6.93 5.27
N PHE A 35 -2.98 7.16 6.09
CA PHE A 35 -2.75 6.38 7.31
C PHE A 35 -3.10 7.23 8.54
N ARG A 36 -4.02 6.72 9.34
CA ARG A 36 -4.51 7.42 10.55
C ARG A 36 -3.64 7.18 11.76
N GLU A 37 -2.91 6.05 11.76
CA GLU A 37 -2.08 5.62 12.87
C GLU A 37 -0.75 5.10 12.34
N ASP A 38 0.25 5.00 13.21
CA ASP A 38 1.47 4.27 12.88
C ASP A 38 1.10 2.84 12.53
N ALA A 39 1.69 2.30 11.49
CA ALA A 39 1.38 0.97 11.01
C ALA A 39 2.62 0.23 10.54
N ASP A 40 2.65 -1.06 10.84
CA ASP A 40 3.64 -2.01 10.36
C ASP A 40 2.88 -3.16 9.72
N ALA A 41 3.08 -3.38 8.43
CA ALA A 41 2.31 -4.37 7.69
C ALA A 41 2.78 -5.82 7.91
N THR A 42 3.84 -6.05 8.69
CA THR A 42 4.39 -7.39 8.91
C THR A 42 3.31 -8.44 9.23
N PRO A 43 2.38 -8.20 10.19
CA PRO A 43 1.39 -9.22 10.53
C PRO A 43 0.43 -9.56 9.40
N VAL A 44 0.09 -8.59 8.56
CA VAL A 44 -0.92 -8.79 7.51
C VAL A 44 -0.33 -9.34 6.21
N PHE A 45 1.00 -9.38 6.10
CA PHE A 45 1.67 -9.95 4.93
C PHE A 45 2.06 -11.41 5.10
N LYS A 46 1.76 -12.00 6.24
CA LYS A 46 2.06 -13.40 6.50
C LYS A 46 1.31 -14.30 5.51
N GLY A 47 2.05 -15.18 4.85
CA GLY A 47 1.51 -16.07 3.82
C GLY A 47 1.84 -15.64 2.40
N LEU A 48 2.30 -14.40 2.20
CA LEU A 48 2.90 -14.00 0.94
C LEU A 48 4.28 -14.66 0.77
N PRO A 49 4.84 -14.73 -0.46
CA PRO A 49 6.20 -15.22 -0.64
C PRO A 49 7.17 -14.44 0.26
N ASP A 50 7.91 -15.15 1.10
CA ASP A 50 8.83 -14.59 2.13
C ASP A 50 8.11 -13.64 3.11
N ASP A 51 6.79 -13.76 3.23
CA ASP A 51 5.94 -12.88 4.04
C ASP A 51 6.07 -11.39 3.65
N ARG A 52 6.33 -11.12 2.37
CA ARG A 52 6.57 -9.78 1.83
C ARG A 52 5.70 -9.52 0.62
N CYS A 53 5.39 -8.26 0.39
CA CYS A 53 4.63 -7.84 -0.79
C CYS A 53 5.48 -8.03 -2.05
N GLN A 54 4.93 -8.70 -3.03
CA GLN A 54 5.60 -8.95 -4.31
C GLN A 54 5.12 -8.01 -5.42
N SER A 55 4.21 -7.12 -5.13
CA SER A 55 3.75 -6.13 -6.10
C SER A 55 4.77 -5.01 -6.26
N ARG A 56 4.99 -4.64 -7.51
CA ARG A 56 5.77 -3.43 -7.81
C ARG A 56 4.89 -2.21 -7.57
N HIS A 57 5.51 -1.12 -7.11
CA HIS A 57 4.81 0.15 -6.94
C HIS A 57 5.64 1.31 -7.46
N TRP A 58 4.97 2.26 -8.07
CA TRP A 58 5.53 3.58 -8.38
C TRP A 58 4.70 4.58 -7.60
N GLY A 59 5.34 5.39 -6.79
CA GLY A 59 4.59 6.26 -5.90
C GLY A 59 5.21 7.60 -5.62
N TYR A 60 4.45 8.40 -4.88
CA TYR A 60 4.86 9.73 -4.43
C TYR A 60 4.31 9.96 -3.03
N VAL A 61 5.18 10.41 -2.12
CA VAL A 61 4.77 10.74 -0.76
C VAL A 61 4.23 12.16 -0.73
N ILE A 62 2.92 12.29 -0.53
CA ILE A 62 2.26 13.59 -0.45
C ILE A 62 2.64 14.27 0.86
N ARG A 63 2.62 13.50 1.96
CA ARG A 63 3.11 13.95 3.27
C ARG A 63 3.42 12.75 4.15
N GLY A 64 4.31 12.93 5.08
CA GLY A 64 4.67 11.92 6.07
C GLY A 64 5.91 11.14 5.72
N LYS A 65 5.94 9.90 6.17
CA LYS A 65 7.11 9.05 6.04
C LYS A 65 6.69 7.60 5.81
N LEU A 66 7.24 6.99 4.77
CA LEU A 66 7.02 5.60 4.42
C LEU A 66 8.37 4.89 4.37
N THR A 67 8.49 3.79 5.10
CA THR A 67 9.67 2.94 5.05
C THR A 67 9.28 1.61 4.42
N PHE A 68 10.01 1.19 3.39
CA PHE A 68 9.89 -0.16 2.84
C PHE A 68 11.06 -0.98 3.33
N ARG A 69 10.74 -2.05 4.08
CA ARG A 69 11.74 -2.98 4.60
C ARG A 69 11.94 -4.12 3.64
N TYR A 70 13.16 -4.25 3.16
CA TYR A 70 13.59 -5.39 2.37
C TYR A 70 14.38 -6.35 3.25
N ALA A 71 14.73 -7.53 2.71
CA ALA A 71 15.43 -8.55 3.50
C ALA A 71 16.80 -8.06 4.02
N ASP A 72 17.46 -7.18 3.29
CA ASP A 72 18.84 -6.78 3.56
C ASP A 72 19.00 -5.27 3.78
N HIS A 73 17.95 -4.46 3.61
CA HIS A 73 18.04 -3.01 3.78
C HIS A 73 16.65 -2.39 3.87
N ASP A 74 16.61 -1.14 4.31
CA ASP A 74 15.40 -0.31 4.33
C ASP A 74 15.53 0.82 3.31
N GLU A 75 14.41 1.17 2.68
CA GLU A 75 14.28 2.36 1.84
C GLU A 75 13.30 3.31 2.52
N VAL A 76 13.71 4.55 2.76
CA VAL A 76 12.90 5.55 3.45
C VAL A 76 12.50 6.64 2.48
N TYR A 77 11.21 6.91 2.41
CA TYR A 77 10.64 7.96 1.56
C TYR A 77 9.90 8.96 2.43
N GLU A 78 10.12 10.25 2.15
CA GLU A 78 9.53 11.34 2.92
C GLU A 78 8.76 12.28 2.01
N THR A 79 8.06 13.24 2.57
CA THR A 79 7.26 14.20 1.83
C THR A 79 8.02 14.75 0.62
N GLY A 80 7.41 14.62 -0.56
CA GLY A 80 8.00 15.12 -1.82
C GLY A 80 8.83 14.10 -2.57
N ASP A 81 9.05 12.89 -2.01
CA ASP A 81 9.82 11.86 -2.69
C ASP A 81 8.95 11.06 -3.65
N ALA A 82 9.42 10.87 -4.86
CA ALA A 82 8.88 9.89 -5.79
C ALA A 82 9.73 8.63 -5.69
N TYR A 83 9.09 7.45 -5.75
CA TYR A 83 9.82 6.21 -5.53
C TYR A 83 9.37 5.10 -6.48
N TYR A 84 10.26 4.13 -6.65
CA TYR A 84 9.93 2.83 -7.21
C TYR A 84 10.22 1.77 -6.16
N ALA A 85 9.24 0.92 -5.86
CA ALA A 85 9.38 -0.18 -4.92
C ALA A 85 9.39 -1.52 -5.67
N PRO A 86 10.55 -2.15 -5.82
CA PRO A 86 10.61 -3.50 -6.37
C PRO A 86 9.98 -4.52 -5.40
N PRO A 87 9.68 -5.75 -5.86
CA PRO A 87 9.13 -6.79 -5.00
C PRO A 87 9.98 -7.09 -3.78
N GLY A 88 9.33 -7.57 -2.71
CA GLY A 88 10.02 -8.05 -1.51
C GLY A 88 10.05 -7.08 -0.36
N HIS A 89 9.07 -6.19 -0.26
CA HIS A 89 9.02 -5.15 0.78
C HIS A 89 7.91 -5.38 1.80
N ILE A 90 8.11 -4.79 2.98
CA ILE A 90 7.08 -4.63 4.01
C ILE A 90 6.99 -3.15 4.34
N PRO A 91 5.84 -2.49 4.13
CA PRO A 91 5.70 -1.08 4.46
C PRO A 91 5.53 -0.85 5.96
N VAL A 92 6.19 0.20 6.43
CA VAL A 92 6.03 0.75 7.77
C VAL A 92 5.79 2.25 7.61
N VAL A 93 4.73 2.75 8.20
CA VAL A 93 4.33 4.15 8.03
C VAL A 93 4.09 4.83 9.35
N THR A 94 4.25 6.15 9.37
CA THR A 94 3.87 6.97 10.52
C THR A 94 2.46 7.52 10.35
N ALA A 95 1.79 7.80 11.47
CA ALA A 95 0.46 8.42 11.45
C ALA A 95 0.48 9.73 10.67
N GLY A 96 -0.56 9.98 9.89
CA GLY A 96 -0.68 11.17 9.05
C GLY A 96 -0.01 11.07 7.68
N THR A 97 0.62 9.94 7.38
CA THR A 97 1.22 9.71 6.06
C THR A 97 0.14 9.58 5.00
N GLU A 98 0.38 10.22 3.86
CA GLU A 98 -0.50 10.13 2.69
C GLU A 98 0.36 9.94 1.45
N ILE A 99 0.03 8.94 0.66
CA ILE A 99 0.77 8.58 -0.56
C ILE A 99 -0.19 8.37 -1.71
N VAL A 100 0.33 8.49 -2.93
CA VAL A 100 -0.31 7.96 -4.12
C VAL A 100 0.62 6.92 -4.72
N GLU A 101 0.08 5.74 -5.01
CA GLU A 101 0.82 4.64 -5.62
C GLU A 101 0.14 4.13 -6.87
N PHE A 102 0.95 3.75 -7.85
CA PHE A 102 0.49 3.08 -9.05
C PHE A 102 1.09 1.68 -9.04
N SER A 103 0.25 0.66 -9.17
CA SER A 103 0.67 -0.73 -9.10
C SER A 103 -0.01 -1.53 -10.22
N PRO A 104 0.70 -2.49 -10.84
CA PRO A 104 0.02 -3.41 -11.76
C PRO A 104 -1.16 -4.07 -11.02
N ALA A 105 -2.36 -3.95 -11.57
CA ALA A 105 -3.58 -4.34 -10.87
C ALA A 105 -3.55 -5.81 -10.43
N GLU A 106 -3.04 -6.71 -11.28
CA GLU A 106 -2.96 -8.13 -10.94
C GLU A 106 -1.99 -8.42 -9.79
N GLU A 107 -0.85 -7.74 -9.77
CA GLU A 107 0.15 -7.93 -8.72
C GLU A 107 -0.40 -7.45 -7.38
N TYR A 108 -1.02 -6.27 -7.39
CA TYR A 108 -1.60 -5.69 -6.18
C TYR A 108 -2.75 -6.54 -5.63
N ALA A 109 -3.59 -7.06 -6.51
CA ALA A 109 -4.72 -7.90 -6.13
C ALA A 109 -4.27 -9.15 -5.37
N LYS A 110 -3.17 -9.78 -5.77
CA LYS A 110 -2.62 -10.95 -5.08
C LYS A 110 -2.18 -10.62 -3.66
N THR A 111 -1.54 -9.47 -3.47
CA THR A 111 -1.14 -9.01 -2.15
C THR A 111 -2.36 -8.74 -1.29
N MET A 112 -3.34 -8.02 -1.81
CA MET A 112 -4.53 -7.62 -1.05
C MET A 112 -5.44 -8.81 -0.70
N GLU A 113 -5.43 -9.87 -1.49
CA GLU A 113 -6.13 -11.11 -1.16
C GLU A 113 -5.61 -11.70 0.15
N VAL A 114 -4.30 -11.76 0.31
CA VAL A 114 -3.67 -12.27 1.53
C VAL A 114 -3.88 -11.32 2.71
N VAL A 115 -3.71 -10.02 2.48
CA VAL A 115 -3.96 -9.01 3.51
C VAL A 115 -5.40 -9.10 4.02
N GLY A 116 -6.37 -9.18 3.11
CA GLY A 116 -7.78 -9.30 3.47
C GLY A 116 -8.07 -10.56 4.29
N ALA A 117 -7.49 -11.69 3.91
CA ALA A 117 -7.65 -12.95 4.65
C ALA A 117 -7.04 -12.86 6.05
N ASN A 118 -5.87 -12.23 6.18
CA ASN A 118 -5.21 -12.06 7.48
C ASN A 118 -6.00 -11.13 8.40
N LEU A 119 -6.54 -10.06 7.86
CA LEU A 119 -7.39 -9.14 8.64
C LEU A 119 -8.69 -9.82 9.08
N ALA A 120 -9.32 -10.60 8.22
CA ALA A 120 -10.52 -11.35 8.56
C ALA A 120 -10.23 -12.37 9.66
N ALA A 121 -9.12 -13.10 9.59
CA ALA A 121 -8.72 -14.06 10.62
C ALA A 121 -8.46 -13.37 11.97
N ALA A 122 -7.80 -12.21 11.96
CA ALA A 122 -7.55 -11.45 13.17
C ALA A 122 -8.84 -10.94 13.82
N ALA A 123 -9.83 -10.57 13.01
CA ALA A 123 -11.12 -10.08 13.51
C ALA A 123 -11.95 -11.17 14.21
N VAL A 124 -11.70 -12.45 13.89
CA VAL A 124 -12.42 -13.60 14.48
C VAL A 124 -11.73 -14.12 15.74
N ALA A 125 -10.46 -13.75 15.94
CA ALA A 125 -9.64 -14.27 17.04
C ALA A 125 -10.01 -13.60 18.42
#